data_68daa864a746b9292abfbddf50021476
#
_entry.id   68daa864a746b9292abfbddf50021476
#
_cell.length_a   1.000
_cell.length_b   1.000
_cell.length_c   1.000
_cell.angle_alpha   90.00
_cell.angle_beta   90.00
_cell.angle_gamma   90.00
#
_symmetry.space_group_name_H-M   'P 1'
#
loop_
_entity.id
_entity.type
_entity.pdbx_description
1 polymer ?
#
loop_
_entity_poly.entity_id
_entity_poly.type
_entity_poly.pdbx_seq_one_letter_code
_entity_poly.pdbx_strand_id
1 'polypeptide(L)'
;IKILYVTAQESVLVARFDATRRLHPLMAVSGNLPNAIKKEIDILEPIAIRADIKIDTSLLNIHQLKEVIRDHLGVDNAVTVNILSFGFKYGAPIDADFIFDVRTLPNPHWMIELRNQTGLDDDVKAFFDDYSEVDDMANDIIAFFKKWLPPFLHNNRHTVTIAIGCTGGKHRSVYIAEKLGESLTQSLPKEMVVRIKHREKNRW
;
A
#
# COMPACT_ATOMS: atom_id res chain seq x y z
N ILE A 1 -25.04 -6.87 -6.49
CA ILE A 1 -24.12 -6.13 -7.41
C ILE A 1 -24.56 -4.67 -7.38
N LYS A 2 -23.65 -3.75 -7.13
CA LYS A 2 -23.87 -2.31 -7.26
C LYS A 2 -23.20 -1.81 -8.53
N ILE A 3 -23.89 -0.95 -9.28
CA ILE A 3 -23.39 -0.35 -10.51
C ILE A 3 -22.90 1.06 -10.20
N LEU A 4 -21.61 1.31 -10.39
CA LEU A 4 -20.99 2.64 -10.32
C LEU A 4 -20.80 3.15 -11.74
N TYR A 5 -21.47 4.26 -12.10
CA TYR A 5 -21.30 4.96 -13.37
C TYR A 5 -20.44 6.21 -13.19
N VAL A 6 -19.34 6.28 -13.91
CA VAL A 6 -18.41 7.41 -13.88
C VAL A 6 -18.50 8.15 -15.20
N THR A 7 -18.67 9.47 -15.14
CA THR A 7 -18.81 10.32 -16.33
C THR A 7 -17.99 11.61 -16.19
N ALA A 8 -17.92 12.36 -17.27
CA ALA A 8 -17.44 13.75 -17.27
C ALA A 8 -18.08 14.52 -18.43
N GLN A 9 -18.02 15.85 -18.40
CA GLN A 9 -18.45 16.69 -19.52
C GLN A 9 -17.65 16.36 -20.78
N GLU A 10 -18.31 16.45 -21.94
CA GLU A 10 -17.73 16.10 -23.25
C GLU A 10 -16.39 16.82 -23.52
N SER A 11 -16.32 18.13 -23.23
CA SER A 11 -15.09 18.91 -23.38
C SER A 11 -13.93 18.39 -22.52
N VAL A 12 -14.24 17.92 -21.31
CA VAL A 12 -13.23 17.35 -20.39
C VAL A 12 -12.76 15.98 -20.89
N LEU A 13 -13.66 15.16 -21.42
CA LEU A 13 -13.31 13.86 -22.02
C LEU A 13 -12.41 14.05 -23.24
N VAL A 14 -12.75 14.98 -24.15
CA VAL A 14 -11.90 15.32 -25.30
C VAL A 14 -10.49 15.71 -24.83
N ALA A 15 -10.39 16.65 -23.89
CA ALA A 15 -9.10 17.09 -23.37
C ALA A 15 -8.28 15.94 -22.72
N ARG A 16 -8.94 15.00 -22.02
CA ARG A 16 -8.26 13.82 -21.41
C ARG A 16 -7.78 12.83 -22.46
N PHE A 17 -8.54 12.59 -23.53
CA PHE A 17 -8.10 11.75 -24.66
C PHE A 17 -6.89 12.37 -25.38
N ASP A 18 -6.93 13.67 -25.65
CA ASP A 18 -5.82 14.38 -26.28
C ASP A 18 -4.55 14.33 -25.42
N ALA A 19 -4.67 14.57 -24.11
CA ALA A 19 -3.56 14.52 -23.18
C ALA A 19 -2.91 13.14 -23.08
N THR A 20 -3.71 12.05 -23.16
CA THR A 20 -3.22 10.68 -23.04
C THR A 20 -2.81 10.07 -24.39
N ARG A 21 -3.10 10.74 -25.51
CA ARG A 21 -2.89 10.25 -26.87
C ARG A 21 -3.46 8.85 -27.14
N ARG A 22 -4.53 8.47 -26.45
CA ARG A 22 -5.21 7.19 -26.66
C ARG A 22 -6.28 7.34 -27.72
N LEU A 23 -6.42 6.33 -28.58
CA LEU A 23 -7.53 6.27 -29.54
C LEU A 23 -8.80 5.83 -28.82
N HIS A 24 -9.91 6.53 -29.07
CA HIS A 24 -11.21 6.14 -28.56
C HIS A 24 -11.67 4.85 -29.27
N PRO A 25 -12.24 3.84 -28.54
CA PRO A 25 -12.67 2.58 -29.15
C PRO A 25 -13.64 2.73 -30.33
N LEU A 26 -14.53 3.74 -30.27
CA LEU A 26 -15.52 4.01 -31.32
C LEU A 26 -14.99 4.96 -32.42
N MET A 27 -13.71 5.32 -32.43
CA MET A 27 -13.15 6.27 -33.40
C MET A 27 -13.36 5.80 -34.85
N ALA A 28 -13.12 4.51 -35.11
CA ALA A 28 -13.24 3.93 -36.46
C ALA A 28 -14.63 4.04 -37.07
N VAL A 29 -15.68 4.06 -36.23
CA VAL A 29 -17.09 4.12 -36.67
C VAL A 29 -17.72 5.51 -36.53
N SER A 30 -17.02 6.44 -35.85
CA SER A 30 -17.55 7.79 -35.56
C SER A 30 -16.81 8.90 -36.29
N GLY A 31 -15.67 8.61 -36.91
CA GLY A 31 -14.88 9.51 -37.73
C GLY A 31 -14.06 10.57 -36.97
N ASN A 32 -14.52 11.01 -35.80
CA ASN A 32 -13.81 11.96 -34.95
C ASN A 32 -14.12 11.72 -33.48
N LEU A 33 -13.29 12.27 -32.60
CA LEU A 33 -13.35 12.05 -31.16
C LEU A 33 -14.64 12.57 -30.50
N PRO A 34 -15.13 13.80 -30.76
CA PRO A 34 -16.39 14.25 -30.19
C PRO A 34 -17.59 13.34 -30.53
N ASN A 35 -17.68 12.91 -31.77
CA ASN A 35 -18.78 11.98 -32.20
C ASN A 35 -18.63 10.60 -31.56
N ALA A 36 -17.40 10.13 -31.36
CA ALA A 36 -17.14 8.85 -30.67
C ALA A 36 -17.58 8.91 -29.21
N ILE A 37 -17.25 9.99 -28.50
CA ILE A 37 -17.66 10.21 -27.10
C ILE A 37 -19.19 10.31 -27.00
N LYS A 38 -19.82 11.09 -27.88
CA LYS A 38 -21.28 11.23 -27.89
C LYS A 38 -21.98 9.87 -28.11
N LYS A 39 -21.50 9.10 -29.08
CA LYS A 39 -22.03 7.75 -29.34
C LYS A 39 -21.83 6.79 -28.17
N GLU A 40 -20.70 6.90 -27.44
CA GLU A 40 -20.46 6.11 -26.22
C GLU A 40 -21.46 6.48 -25.12
N ILE A 41 -21.74 7.77 -24.91
CA ILE A 41 -22.75 8.25 -23.97
C ILE A 41 -24.11 7.66 -24.28
N ASP A 42 -24.53 7.70 -25.55
CA ASP A 42 -25.81 7.15 -26.00
C ASP A 42 -25.90 5.63 -25.76
N ILE A 43 -24.80 4.88 -26.01
CA ILE A 43 -24.75 3.44 -25.78
C ILE A 43 -24.81 3.12 -24.28
N LEU A 44 -24.18 3.94 -23.43
CA LEU A 44 -24.12 3.71 -21.99
C LEU A 44 -25.32 4.27 -21.22
N GLU A 45 -26.19 5.07 -21.85
CA GLU A 45 -27.34 5.69 -21.21
C GLU A 45 -28.25 4.67 -20.47
N PRO A 46 -28.59 3.49 -21.02
CA PRO A 46 -29.41 2.50 -20.30
C PRO A 46 -28.73 2.00 -19.00
N ILE A 47 -27.41 1.94 -18.98
CA ILE A 47 -26.63 1.57 -17.80
C ILE A 47 -26.58 2.75 -16.83
N ALA A 48 -26.35 3.95 -17.33
CA ALA A 48 -26.32 5.18 -16.54
C ALA A 48 -27.64 5.41 -15.79
N ILE A 49 -28.79 5.13 -16.41
CA ILE A 49 -30.11 5.26 -15.79
C ILE A 49 -30.26 4.29 -14.61
N ARG A 50 -29.72 3.07 -14.72
CA ARG A 50 -29.82 2.00 -13.71
C ARG A 50 -28.71 2.02 -12.68
N ALA A 51 -27.73 2.92 -12.80
CA ALA A 51 -26.62 2.99 -11.89
C ALA A 51 -27.05 3.40 -10.48
N ASP A 52 -26.58 2.65 -9.48
CA ASP A 52 -26.82 2.93 -8.06
C ASP A 52 -26.05 4.19 -7.61
N ILE A 53 -24.87 4.44 -8.21
CA ILE A 53 -24.00 5.56 -7.90
C ILE A 53 -23.57 6.20 -9.21
N LYS A 54 -23.72 7.54 -9.33
CA LYS A 54 -23.25 8.32 -10.48
C LYS A 54 -22.24 9.36 -10.02
N ILE A 55 -21.07 9.38 -10.64
CA ILE A 55 -19.99 10.32 -10.33
C ILE A 55 -19.63 11.13 -11.56
N ASP A 56 -19.86 12.44 -11.51
CA ASP A 56 -19.30 13.38 -12.48
C ASP A 56 -17.89 13.78 -12.06
N THR A 57 -16.91 13.43 -12.90
CA THR A 57 -15.49 13.69 -12.64
C THR A 57 -14.96 14.94 -13.31
N SER A 58 -15.83 15.77 -13.88
CA SER A 58 -15.43 16.94 -14.69
C SER A 58 -14.52 17.90 -13.93
N LEU A 59 -14.78 18.10 -12.65
CA LEU A 59 -14.02 18.99 -11.77
C LEU A 59 -13.13 18.26 -10.77
N LEU A 60 -13.08 16.93 -10.82
CA LEU A 60 -12.32 16.12 -9.86
C LEU A 60 -10.92 15.82 -10.38
N ASN A 61 -9.93 15.98 -9.52
CA ASN A 61 -8.63 15.35 -9.72
C ASN A 61 -8.67 13.88 -9.26
N ILE A 62 -7.59 13.13 -9.52
CA ILE A 62 -7.52 11.69 -9.21
C ILE A 62 -7.67 11.40 -7.70
N HIS A 63 -7.21 12.30 -6.83
CA HIS A 63 -7.31 12.13 -5.38
C HIS A 63 -8.75 12.35 -4.92
N GLN A 64 -9.40 13.41 -5.39
CA GLN A 64 -10.80 13.70 -5.11
C GLN A 64 -11.73 12.59 -5.62
N LEU A 65 -11.47 12.05 -6.81
CA LEU A 65 -12.24 10.92 -7.33
C LEU A 65 -12.13 9.68 -6.43
N LYS A 66 -10.92 9.38 -5.93
CA LYS A 66 -10.72 8.27 -4.98
C LYS A 66 -11.52 8.48 -3.69
N GLU A 67 -11.57 9.69 -3.16
CA GLU A 67 -12.36 10.01 -1.97
C GLU A 67 -13.85 9.81 -2.22
N VAL A 68 -14.39 10.39 -3.28
CA VAL A 68 -15.81 10.23 -3.66
C VAL A 68 -16.20 8.76 -3.82
N ILE A 69 -15.36 7.96 -4.50
CA ILE A 69 -15.62 6.51 -4.67
C ILE A 69 -15.64 5.80 -3.31
N ARG A 70 -14.71 6.13 -2.41
CA ARG A 70 -14.66 5.53 -1.06
C ARG A 70 -15.89 5.84 -0.24
N ASP A 71 -16.29 7.11 -0.20
CA ASP A 71 -17.46 7.56 0.56
C ASP A 71 -18.71 6.81 0.13
N HIS A 72 -18.88 6.60 -1.19
CA HIS A 72 -20.03 5.87 -1.74
C HIS A 72 -19.95 4.35 -1.51
N LEU A 73 -18.75 3.78 -1.45
CA LEU A 73 -18.59 2.34 -1.21
C LEU A 73 -18.56 1.98 0.27
N GLY A 74 -18.57 2.97 1.17
CA GLY A 74 -18.46 2.75 2.61
C GLY A 74 -17.13 2.09 2.98
N VAL A 75 -16.07 2.35 2.19
CA VAL A 75 -14.73 1.90 2.52
C VAL A 75 -14.19 2.86 3.56
N ASP A 76 -14.00 2.36 4.78
CA ASP A 76 -13.45 3.13 5.89
C ASP A 76 -12.19 3.89 5.45
N ASN A 77 -12.03 5.12 5.95
CA ASN A 77 -10.84 5.96 5.77
C ASN A 77 -9.58 5.35 6.44
N ALA A 78 -9.53 4.04 6.55
CA ALA A 78 -8.44 3.34 7.20
C ALA A 78 -7.14 3.53 6.41
N VAL A 79 -6.14 4.10 7.07
CA VAL A 79 -4.77 4.10 6.55
C VAL A 79 -4.16 2.72 6.76
N THR A 80 -3.71 2.10 5.67
CA THR A 80 -3.01 0.81 5.75
C THR A 80 -1.51 1.04 5.99
N VAL A 81 -1.00 0.53 7.10
CA VAL A 81 0.43 0.50 7.41
C VAL A 81 0.98 -0.88 7.03
N ASN A 82 1.69 -0.95 5.92
CA ASN A 82 2.34 -2.18 5.49
C ASN A 82 3.75 -2.26 6.09
N ILE A 83 4.04 -3.30 6.85
CA ILE A 83 5.36 -3.62 7.36
C ILE A 83 5.91 -4.78 6.52
N LEU A 84 7.01 -4.54 5.82
CA LEU A 84 7.61 -5.49 4.89
C LEU A 84 8.99 -5.91 5.37
N SER A 85 9.20 -7.17 5.75
CA SER A 85 10.56 -7.67 5.90
C SER A 85 11.13 -8.08 4.55
N PHE A 86 12.43 -7.76 4.33
CA PHE A 86 13.11 -8.10 3.07
C PHE A 86 14.60 -8.40 3.25
N GLY A 87 15.17 -9.05 2.22
CA GLY A 87 16.61 -9.29 2.13
C GLY A 87 17.28 -8.39 1.10
N PHE A 88 18.30 -7.60 1.53
CA PHE A 88 19.06 -6.73 0.62
C PHE A 88 19.70 -7.49 -0.55
N LYS A 89 20.07 -8.76 -0.38
CA LYS A 89 20.62 -9.58 -1.47
C LYS A 89 19.64 -9.79 -2.66
N TYR A 90 18.37 -9.49 -2.45
CA TYR A 90 17.33 -9.58 -3.49
C TYR A 90 16.82 -8.20 -3.94
N GLY A 91 17.55 -7.14 -3.60
CA GLY A 91 17.20 -5.76 -3.89
C GLY A 91 16.28 -5.13 -2.83
N ALA A 92 16.43 -3.82 -2.64
CA ALA A 92 15.53 -3.05 -1.80
C ALA A 92 14.17 -2.85 -2.49
N PRO A 93 13.04 -2.82 -1.75
CA PRO A 93 11.74 -2.51 -2.33
C PRO A 93 11.71 -1.03 -2.77
N ILE A 94 11.31 -0.79 -4.02
CA ILE A 94 11.26 0.55 -4.61
C ILE A 94 10.00 1.34 -4.24
N ASP A 95 9.00 0.65 -3.72
CA ASP A 95 7.69 1.17 -3.32
C ASP A 95 7.56 1.41 -1.80
N ALA A 96 8.67 1.25 -1.05
CA ALA A 96 8.70 1.53 0.38
C ALA A 96 8.87 3.03 0.65
N ASP A 97 8.06 3.57 1.57
CA ASP A 97 8.18 4.95 2.05
C ASP A 97 9.36 5.12 3.02
N PHE A 98 9.65 4.07 3.80
CA PHE A 98 10.75 4.03 4.77
C PHE A 98 11.48 2.69 4.64
N ILE A 99 12.81 2.75 4.71
CA ILE A 99 13.66 1.55 4.69
C ILE A 99 14.61 1.61 5.88
N PHE A 100 14.57 0.59 6.74
CA PHE A 100 15.47 0.41 7.87
C PHE A 100 16.41 -0.75 7.62
N ASP A 101 17.70 -0.50 7.76
CA ASP A 101 18.75 -1.52 7.64
C ASP A 101 19.10 -2.06 9.03
N VAL A 102 18.72 -3.31 9.28
CA VAL A 102 19.01 -3.99 10.56
C VAL A 102 20.15 -5.00 10.44
N ARG A 103 21.06 -4.83 9.46
CA ARG A 103 22.24 -5.71 9.30
C ARG A 103 23.29 -5.53 10.37
N THR A 104 23.27 -4.42 11.08
CA THR A 104 24.16 -4.15 12.24
C THR A 104 23.88 -5.03 13.43
N LEU A 105 22.66 -5.57 13.56
CA LEU A 105 22.25 -6.43 14.66
C LEU A 105 22.93 -7.81 14.60
N PRO A 106 23.06 -8.50 15.75
CA PRO A 106 23.57 -9.87 15.84
C PRO A 106 22.89 -10.81 14.85
N ASN A 107 23.67 -11.72 14.27
CA ASN A 107 23.18 -12.54 13.17
C ASN A 107 23.04 -14.02 13.55
N PRO A 108 21.81 -14.53 13.78
CA PRO A 108 21.56 -15.92 14.14
C PRO A 108 22.09 -16.94 13.12
N HIS A 109 22.31 -16.52 11.89
CA HIS A 109 22.83 -17.38 10.82
C HIS A 109 24.18 -18.03 11.13
N TRP A 110 24.96 -17.43 12.02
CA TRP A 110 26.27 -17.99 12.45
C TRP A 110 26.13 -19.15 13.43
N MET A 111 24.96 -19.28 14.09
CA MET A 111 24.63 -20.44 14.92
C MET A 111 24.07 -21.53 14.03
N ILE A 112 24.69 -22.72 14.05
CA ILE A 112 24.31 -23.84 13.15
C ILE A 112 22.86 -24.24 13.39
N GLU A 113 22.44 -24.27 14.64
CA GLU A 113 21.10 -24.66 15.10
C GLU A 113 20.01 -23.68 14.63
N LEU A 114 20.35 -22.38 14.49
CA LEU A 114 19.40 -21.33 14.14
C LEU A 114 19.36 -21.02 12.64
N ARG A 115 20.37 -21.49 11.89
CA ARG A 115 20.54 -21.16 10.47
C ARG A 115 19.33 -21.46 9.60
N ASN A 116 18.63 -22.57 9.89
CA ASN A 116 17.47 -23.00 9.11
C ASN A 116 16.14 -22.46 9.65
N GLN A 117 16.15 -21.90 10.85
CA GLN A 117 15.02 -21.25 11.49
C GLN A 117 14.82 -19.82 10.93
N THR A 118 13.77 -19.15 11.36
CA THR A 118 13.38 -17.80 10.92
C THR A 118 13.22 -16.86 12.12
N GLY A 119 13.03 -15.58 11.91
CA GLY A 119 12.70 -14.62 12.98
C GLY A 119 11.32 -14.85 13.64
N LEU A 120 10.53 -15.82 13.17
CA LEU A 120 9.27 -16.23 13.80
C LEU A 120 9.46 -17.32 14.83
N ASP A 121 10.56 -18.08 14.75
CA ASP A 121 10.81 -19.25 15.59
C ASP A 121 11.34 -18.84 16.98
N ASP A 122 10.90 -19.56 18.01
CA ASP A 122 11.15 -19.18 19.40
C ASP A 122 12.64 -19.23 19.79
N ASP A 123 13.40 -20.18 19.24
CA ASP A 123 14.85 -20.23 19.50
C ASP A 123 15.57 -18.99 18.92
N VAL A 124 15.12 -18.46 17.77
CA VAL A 124 15.69 -17.24 17.19
C VAL A 124 15.27 -16.01 17.99
N LYS A 125 14.04 -15.99 18.53
CA LYS A 125 13.61 -14.93 19.45
C LYS A 125 14.45 -14.95 20.73
N ALA A 126 14.61 -16.12 21.35
CA ALA A 126 15.44 -16.28 22.54
C ALA A 126 16.91 -15.84 22.29
N PHE A 127 17.46 -16.15 21.12
CA PHE A 127 18.77 -15.62 20.73
C PHE A 127 18.82 -14.09 20.75
N PHE A 128 17.77 -13.41 20.25
CA PHE A 128 17.74 -11.95 20.23
C PHE A 128 17.54 -11.33 21.61
N ASP A 129 16.89 -12.02 22.54
CA ASP A 129 16.66 -11.55 23.92
C ASP A 129 17.98 -11.37 24.70
N ASP A 130 19.08 -12.03 24.28
CA ASP A 130 20.41 -11.88 24.86
C ASP A 130 21.13 -10.58 24.44
N TYR A 131 20.55 -9.78 23.51
CA TYR A 131 21.19 -8.62 22.91
C TYR A 131 20.32 -7.36 23.04
N SER A 132 20.67 -6.47 23.98
CA SER A 132 19.92 -5.23 24.25
C SER A 132 19.82 -4.30 23.03
N GLU A 133 20.83 -4.29 22.16
CA GLU A 133 20.83 -3.48 20.92
C GLU A 133 19.72 -3.86 19.93
N VAL A 134 19.21 -5.09 20.02
CA VAL A 134 18.06 -5.55 19.20
C VAL A 134 16.79 -4.87 19.69
N ASP A 135 16.61 -4.80 21.01
CA ASP A 135 15.48 -4.12 21.62
C ASP A 135 15.57 -2.60 21.43
N ASP A 136 16.76 -2.02 21.57
CA ASP A 136 16.99 -0.60 21.36
C ASP A 136 16.60 -0.20 19.93
N MET A 137 17.09 -0.92 18.92
CA MET A 137 16.74 -0.68 17.52
C MET A 137 15.23 -0.82 17.27
N ALA A 138 14.61 -1.86 17.81
CA ALA A 138 13.16 -2.05 17.67
C ALA A 138 12.39 -0.89 18.31
N ASN A 139 12.76 -0.49 19.52
CA ASN A 139 12.10 0.56 20.28
C ASN A 139 12.25 1.93 19.62
N ASP A 140 13.40 2.26 19.05
CA ASP A 140 13.63 3.50 18.30
C ASP A 140 12.73 3.58 17.07
N ILE A 141 12.64 2.49 16.29
CA ILE A 141 11.76 2.41 15.13
C ILE A 141 10.28 2.52 15.55
N ILE A 142 9.88 1.81 16.61
CA ILE A 142 8.53 1.86 17.17
C ILE A 142 8.18 3.28 17.62
N ALA A 143 9.06 3.93 18.40
CA ALA A 143 8.86 5.28 18.89
C ALA A 143 8.72 6.29 17.74
N PHE A 144 9.55 6.16 16.70
CA PHE A 144 9.47 6.98 15.51
C PHE A 144 8.07 6.87 14.87
N PHE A 145 7.57 5.66 14.63
CA PHE A 145 6.30 5.47 13.95
C PHE A 145 5.08 5.76 14.84
N LYS A 146 5.12 5.48 16.14
CA LYS A 146 4.07 5.93 17.08
C LYS A 146 3.87 7.45 17.04
N LYS A 147 4.95 8.19 16.88
CA LYS A 147 4.91 9.66 16.80
C LYS A 147 4.45 10.17 15.44
N TRP A 148 4.94 9.58 14.34
CA TRP A 148 4.80 10.18 13.02
C TRP A 148 3.72 9.56 12.13
N LEU A 149 3.23 8.34 12.41
CA LEU A 149 2.14 7.75 11.63
C LEU A 149 0.78 8.46 11.80
N PRO A 150 0.34 8.84 13.02
CA PRO A 150 -0.97 9.46 13.18
C PRO A 150 -1.21 10.71 12.31
N PRO A 151 -0.23 11.62 12.09
CA PRO A 151 -0.38 12.72 11.15
C PRO A 151 -0.71 12.30 9.70
N PHE A 152 -0.40 11.09 9.27
CA PHE A 152 -0.75 10.63 7.92
C PHE A 152 -2.25 10.47 7.70
N LEU A 153 -3.04 10.25 8.77
CA LEU A 153 -4.51 10.27 8.70
C LEU A 153 -5.06 11.59 8.15
N HIS A 154 -4.37 12.71 8.42
CA HIS A 154 -4.80 14.05 8.04
C HIS A 154 -4.31 14.49 6.65
N ASN A 155 -3.44 13.69 6.01
CA ASN A 155 -2.76 14.06 4.76
C ASN A 155 -3.23 13.25 3.53
N ASN A 156 -4.46 12.73 3.54
CA ASN A 156 -5.03 11.92 2.45
C ASN A 156 -4.11 10.77 1.98
N ARG A 157 -3.21 10.32 2.84
CA ARG A 157 -2.36 9.17 2.61
C ARG A 157 -3.05 7.91 3.12
N HIS A 158 -3.33 7.00 2.22
CA HIS A 158 -4.09 5.79 2.55
C HIS A 158 -3.21 4.55 2.75
N THR A 159 -1.94 4.67 2.42
CA THR A 159 -0.98 3.57 2.57
C THR A 159 0.38 4.13 2.94
N VAL A 160 1.01 3.52 3.93
CA VAL A 160 2.41 3.75 4.31
C VAL A 160 3.10 2.40 4.33
N THR A 161 4.22 2.28 3.62
CA THR A 161 5.01 1.04 3.56
C THR A 161 6.34 1.23 4.28
N ILE A 162 6.55 0.44 5.34
CA ILE A 162 7.77 0.41 6.16
C ILE A 162 8.51 -0.88 5.84
N ALA A 163 9.69 -0.78 5.27
CA ALA A 163 10.51 -1.93 4.93
C ALA A 163 11.66 -2.13 5.90
N ILE A 164 11.79 -3.32 6.46
CA ILE A 164 12.86 -3.72 7.37
C ILE A 164 13.77 -4.71 6.63
N GLY A 165 15.04 -4.35 6.46
CA GLY A 165 15.98 -5.11 5.64
C GLY A 165 17.13 -5.73 6.43
N CYS A 166 17.36 -7.04 6.23
CA CYS A 166 18.61 -7.69 6.61
C CYS A 166 19.27 -8.34 5.39
N THR A 167 20.36 -9.08 5.54
CA THR A 167 21.06 -9.67 4.37
C THR A 167 20.16 -10.61 3.58
N GLY A 168 19.52 -11.57 4.24
CA GLY A 168 18.74 -12.64 3.60
C GLY A 168 17.21 -12.52 3.73
N GLY A 169 16.71 -11.60 4.53
CA GLY A 169 15.26 -11.45 4.76
C GLY A 169 14.63 -12.60 5.56
N LYS A 170 15.39 -13.28 6.41
CA LYS A 170 14.94 -14.49 7.12
C LYS A 170 14.87 -14.37 8.65
N HIS A 171 15.88 -13.78 9.30
CA HIS A 171 15.98 -13.70 10.77
C HIS A 171 15.70 -12.28 11.28
N ARG A 172 16.71 -11.40 11.29
CA ARG A 172 16.69 -10.04 11.90
C ARG A 172 15.53 -9.19 11.41
N SER A 173 15.37 -9.07 10.08
CA SER A 173 14.30 -8.26 9.48
C SER A 173 12.90 -8.80 9.78
N VAL A 174 12.76 -10.13 9.86
CA VAL A 174 11.49 -10.79 10.20
C VAL A 174 11.14 -10.49 11.66
N TYR A 175 12.06 -10.73 12.59
CA TYR A 175 11.88 -10.46 14.02
C TYR A 175 11.49 -9.00 14.30
N ILE A 176 12.27 -8.04 13.76
CA ILE A 176 11.99 -6.61 13.96
C ILE A 176 10.65 -6.21 13.31
N ALA A 177 10.30 -6.75 12.14
CA ALA A 177 9.03 -6.47 11.49
C ALA A 177 7.82 -6.95 12.31
N GLU A 178 7.91 -8.13 12.92
CA GLU A 178 6.86 -8.64 13.81
C GLU A 178 6.73 -7.79 15.06
N LYS A 179 7.85 -7.49 15.75
CA LYS A 179 7.87 -6.67 16.97
C LYS A 179 7.29 -5.27 16.71
N LEU A 180 7.64 -4.65 15.57
CA LEU A 180 7.07 -3.39 15.13
C LEU A 180 5.56 -3.52 14.87
N GLY A 181 5.14 -4.56 14.17
CA GLY A 181 3.73 -4.78 13.81
C GLY A 181 2.83 -5.00 15.03
N GLU A 182 3.26 -5.82 15.96
CA GLU A 182 2.55 -6.05 17.23
C GLU A 182 2.36 -4.73 18.01
N SER A 183 3.47 -3.99 18.20
CA SER A 183 3.43 -2.73 18.94
C SER A 183 2.57 -1.67 18.27
N LEU A 184 2.64 -1.51 16.95
CA LEU A 184 1.83 -0.54 16.21
C LEU A 184 0.36 -0.93 16.19
N THR A 185 0.02 -2.22 16.06
CA THR A 185 -1.37 -2.71 16.12
C THR A 185 -2.04 -2.35 17.46
N GLN A 186 -1.28 -2.39 18.55
CA GLN A 186 -1.80 -2.07 19.89
C GLN A 186 -1.91 -0.57 20.17
N SER A 187 -1.09 0.26 19.51
CA SER A 187 -0.91 1.66 19.88
C SER A 187 -1.46 2.67 18.88
N LEU A 188 -1.71 2.28 17.64
CA LEU A 188 -2.23 3.18 16.62
C LEU A 188 -3.77 3.34 16.72
N PRO A 189 -4.31 4.45 16.22
CA PRO A 189 -5.75 4.65 16.08
C PRO A 189 -6.41 3.51 15.29
N LYS A 190 -7.68 3.19 15.60
CA LYS A 190 -8.45 2.11 14.94
C LYS A 190 -8.62 2.32 13.43
N GLU A 191 -8.51 3.56 12.99
CA GLU A 191 -8.54 3.96 11.58
C GLU A 191 -7.25 3.58 10.84
N MET A 192 -6.24 3.06 11.54
CA MET A 192 -5.01 2.53 10.95
C MET A 192 -4.99 1.00 11.03
N VAL A 193 -4.85 0.35 9.87
CA VAL A 193 -4.76 -1.10 9.76
C VAL A 193 -3.32 -1.51 9.50
N VAL A 194 -2.72 -2.23 10.43
CA VAL A 194 -1.35 -2.75 10.29
C VAL A 194 -1.37 -4.10 9.57
N ARG A 195 -0.51 -4.26 8.58
CA ARG A 195 -0.32 -5.52 7.83
C ARG A 195 1.16 -5.86 7.76
N ILE A 196 1.50 -7.08 8.16
CA ILE A 196 2.88 -7.58 8.10
C ILE A 196 3.01 -8.53 6.92
N LYS A 197 4.10 -8.39 6.16
CA LYS A 197 4.43 -9.26 5.04
C LYS A 197 5.93 -9.57 5.02
N HIS A 198 6.26 -10.84 4.81
CA HIS A 198 7.65 -11.27 4.62
C HIS A 198 7.88 -11.60 3.14
N ARG A 199 8.66 -10.77 2.46
CA ARG A 199 8.86 -10.88 1.01
C ARG A 199 9.51 -12.21 0.62
N GLU A 200 10.46 -12.67 1.41
CA GLU A 200 11.21 -13.90 1.14
C GLU A 200 10.60 -15.17 1.77
N LYS A 201 9.37 -15.13 2.31
CA LYS A 201 8.75 -16.27 2.99
C LYS A 201 8.79 -17.59 2.18
N ASN A 202 8.64 -17.50 0.87
CA ASN A 202 8.68 -18.68 -0.01
C ASN A 202 10.11 -19.18 -0.32
N ARG A 203 11.14 -18.59 0.29
CA ARG A 203 12.58 -18.90 0.08
C ARG A 203 13.27 -19.36 1.36
N TRP A 204 12.55 -19.54 2.42
CA TRP A 204 13.05 -19.95 3.73
C TRP A 204 13.30 -21.46 3.82
#